data_42c8acf08117a00b829d53ee6e97a312
#
_entry.id   42c8acf08117a00b829d53ee6e97a312
#
_cell.length_a   1.000
_cell.length_b   1.000
_cell.length_c   1.000
_cell.angle_alpha   90.00
_cell.angle_beta   90.00
_cell.angle_gamma   90.00
#
_symmetry.space_group_name_H-M   'P 1'
#
loop_
_entity.id
_entity.type
_entity.pdbx_description
1 polymer ?
#
loop_
_entity_poly.entity_id
_entity_poly.type
_entity_poly.pdbx_seq_one_letter_code
_entity_poly.pdbx_strand_id
1 'polypeptide(L)'
;MAVLVPAAGPGYPRPVALLACPFCHEMFERGEHRSCPVCGVELVPFQKLPSSDDAAGEDGVPRQPEHEPLPPTHLGRGRGVLVVLSIAGLAAFFMPWVKVTMPDITTYSGFSLARRLGWAWGAGIAWFVLLPTVVTRRTIVQMRGARVAAAFLAAFPGLTVGILLARPPHGSHGVPLRFTFGAGLYATLAISVAAVLVSLVFGGRVDDIRVRRGTSRGQAVH
;
A
#
# COMPACT_ATOMS: atom_id res chain seq x y z
N MET A 1 -22.84 32.68 19.04
CA MET A 1 -22.42 33.42 17.82
C MET A 1 -23.45 33.13 16.75
N ALA A 2 -24.30 34.12 16.40
CA ALA A 2 -25.33 33.97 15.36
C ALA A 2 -24.65 34.20 14.00
N VAL A 3 -24.67 33.18 13.14
CA VAL A 3 -24.19 33.27 11.75
C VAL A 3 -25.24 34.01 10.95
N LEU A 4 -24.94 35.26 10.56
CA LEU A 4 -25.77 36.05 9.64
C LEU A 4 -25.70 35.39 8.25
N VAL A 5 -26.81 34.78 7.83
CA VAL A 5 -27.02 34.32 6.47
C VAL A 5 -27.22 35.55 5.57
N PRO A 6 -26.37 35.78 4.54
CA PRO A 6 -26.59 36.92 3.65
C PRO A 6 -27.88 36.76 2.85
N ALA A 7 -28.66 37.85 2.78
CA ALA A 7 -29.87 37.92 1.97
C ALA A 7 -29.55 37.67 0.49
N ALA A 8 -30.29 36.77 -0.14
CA ALA A 8 -30.15 36.42 -1.55
C ALA A 8 -30.41 37.67 -2.43
N GLY A 9 -29.42 38.08 -3.20
CA GLY A 9 -29.51 39.15 -4.17
C GLY A 9 -30.45 38.80 -5.35
N PRO A 10 -31.00 39.82 -6.06
CA PRO A 10 -31.87 39.59 -7.20
C PRO A 10 -31.10 39.00 -8.36
N GLY A 11 -31.29 37.68 -8.65
CA GLY A 11 -30.69 37.00 -9.80
C GLY A 11 -30.33 35.54 -9.62
N TYR A 12 -30.44 34.97 -8.41
CA TYR A 12 -30.25 33.53 -8.25
C TYR A 12 -31.52 32.78 -8.69
N PRO A 13 -31.42 31.78 -9.55
CA PRO A 13 -32.55 30.94 -9.89
C PRO A 13 -33.08 30.29 -8.62
N ARG A 14 -34.41 30.34 -8.43
CA ARG A 14 -35.08 29.72 -7.27
C ARG A 14 -34.63 28.28 -7.16
N PRO A 15 -34.29 27.79 -5.93
CA PRO A 15 -33.90 26.40 -5.77
C PRO A 15 -35.01 25.49 -6.32
N VAL A 16 -34.72 24.77 -7.38
CA VAL A 16 -35.61 23.79 -7.99
C VAL A 16 -35.78 22.68 -6.94
N ALA A 17 -37.02 22.47 -6.50
CA ALA A 17 -37.31 21.42 -5.55
C ALA A 17 -37.25 20.08 -6.27
N LEU A 18 -36.16 19.32 -6.08
CA LEU A 18 -35.95 18.01 -6.66
C LEU A 18 -36.70 16.93 -5.88
N LEU A 19 -37.36 16.06 -6.61
CA LEU A 19 -37.97 14.82 -6.13
C LEU A 19 -37.08 13.66 -6.56
N ALA A 20 -37.03 12.60 -5.76
CA ALA A 20 -36.28 11.41 -6.11
C ALA A 20 -37.09 10.14 -5.81
N CYS A 21 -36.84 9.10 -6.58
CA CYS A 21 -37.42 7.79 -6.33
C CYS A 21 -36.67 7.10 -5.17
N PRO A 22 -37.34 6.65 -4.11
CA PRO A 22 -36.71 5.98 -2.99
C PRO A 22 -36.16 4.59 -3.38
N PHE A 23 -36.54 4.06 -4.55
CA PHE A 23 -36.10 2.73 -4.98
C PHE A 23 -34.94 2.76 -6.00
N CYS A 24 -35.08 3.54 -7.09
CA CYS A 24 -34.03 3.60 -8.14
C CYS A 24 -33.12 4.84 -8.01
N HIS A 25 -33.43 5.75 -7.07
CA HIS A 25 -32.69 6.98 -6.81
C HIS A 25 -32.63 7.97 -7.99
N GLU A 26 -33.49 7.79 -8.99
CA GLU A 26 -33.58 8.70 -10.13
C GLU A 26 -34.23 10.01 -9.69
N MET A 27 -33.69 11.14 -10.17
CA MET A 27 -34.10 12.47 -9.76
C MET A 27 -34.98 13.11 -10.82
N PHE A 28 -36.08 13.77 -10.38
CA PHE A 28 -37.06 14.45 -11.21
C PHE A 28 -37.31 15.85 -10.70
N GLU A 29 -37.68 16.78 -11.59
CA GLU A 29 -38.12 18.12 -11.19
C GLU A 29 -39.52 18.07 -10.59
N ARG A 30 -39.78 18.93 -9.60
CA ARG A 30 -41.09 18.99 -8.95
C ARG A 30 -42.20 19.43 -9.95
N GLY A 31 -43.12 18.52 -10.19
CA GLY A 31 -44.28 18.76 -11.13
C GLY A 31 -44.14 17.98 -12.46
N GLU A 32 -42.99 17.38 -12.74
CA GLU A 32 -42.80 16.58 -13.96
C GLU A 32 -43.55 15.23 -13.83
N HIS A 33 -43.32 14.54 -12.71
CA HIS A 33 -43.95 13.26 -12.40
C HIS A 33 -44.40 13.19 -10.92
N ARG A 34 -45.50 12.48 -10.62
CA ARG A 34 -45.91 12.15 -9.26
C ARG A 34 -45.36 10.79 -8.81
N SER A 35 -45.15 9.88 -9.75
CA SER A 35 -44.59 8.56 -9.53
C SER A 35 -43.45 8.31 -10.49
N CYS A 36 -42.48 7.50 -10.10
CA CYS A 36 -41.34 7.13 -10.92
C CYS A 36 -41.81 6.35 -12.17
N PRO A 37 -41.46 6.77 -13.39
CA PRO A 37 -41.90 6.08 -14.62
C PRO A 37 -41.27 4.69 -14.75
N VAL A 38 -40.17 4.42 -14.07
CA VAL A 38 -39.46 3.13 -14.11
C VAL A 38 -39.98 2.16 -13.05
N CYS A 39 -40.21 2.62 -11.83
CA CYS A 39 -40.54 1.77 -10.68
C CYS A 39 -42.01 1.87 -10.25
N GLY A 40 -42.77 2.87 -10.74
CA GLY A 40 -44.15 3.14 -10.32
C GLY A 40 -44.32 3.67 -8.92
N VAL A 41 -43.23 3.84 -8.15
CA VAL A 41 -43.23 4.26 -6.75
C VAL A 41 -43.39 5.78 -6.65
N GLU A 42 -44.13 6.27 -5.62
CA GLU A 42 -44.32 7.69 -5.37
C GLU A 42 -43.01 8.41 -5.09
N LEU A 43 -42.77 9.54 -5.74
CA LEU A 43 -41.57 10.34 -5.59
C LEU A 43 -41.58 11.11 -4.27
N VAL A 44 -40.47 11.10 -3.57
CA VAL A 44 -40.29 11.82 -2.31
C VAL A 44 -39.32 13.00 -2.51
N PRO A 45 -39.43 14.08 -1.73
CA PRO A 45 -38.44 15.15 -1.78
C PRO A 45 -37.05 14.60 -1.48
N PHE A 46 -36.03 15.02 -2.24
CA PHE A 46 -34.66 14.57 -2.11
C PHE A 46 -34.15 14.59 -0.67
N GLN A 47 -34.57 15.61 0.11
CA GLN A 47 -34.22 15.76 1.51
C GLN A 47 -34.85 14.70 2.45
N LYS A 48 -35.90 14.01 2.03
CA LYS A 48 -36.60 12.96 2.79
C LYS A 48 -36.23 11.55 2.36
N LEU A 49 -35.29 11.40 1.40
CA LEU A 49 -34.71 10.10 1.10
C LEU A 49 -34.07 9.54 2.37
N PRO A 50 -34.37 8.29 2.74
CA PRO A 50 -33.59 7.64 3.79
C PRO A 50 -32.13 7.69 3.40
N SER A 51 -31.27 8.14 4.30
CA SER A 51 -29.82 8.03 4.11
C SER A 51 -29.52 6.57 3.81
N SER A 52 -28.85 6.29 2.69
CA SER A 52 -28.35 4.94 2.46
C SER A 52 -27.48 4.56 3.64
N ASP A 53 -27.56 3.31 4.11
CA ASP A 53 -26.70 2.81 5.21
C ASP A 53 -25.20 3.06 4.95
N ASP A 54 -24.82 3.27 3.70
CA ASP A 54 -23.49 3.70 3.28
C ASP A 54 -23.18 5.19 3.57
N ALA A 55 -24.20 6.03 3.80
CA ALA A 55 -24.08 7.47 4.06
C ALA A 55 -24.07 7.82 5.56
N ALA A 56 -24.31 6.87 6.45
CA ALA A 56 -24.39 7.05 7.89
C ALA A 56 -23.03 7.17 8.61
N GLY A 57 -22.05 7.84 8.00
CA GLY A 57 -20.93 8.43 8.75
C GLY A 57 -21.40 9.72 9.41
N GLU A 58 -21.02 9.96 10.65
CA GLU A 58 -21.37 11.19 11.42
C GLU A 58 -21.09 12.50 10.67
N ASP A 59 -20.26 12.46 9.62
CA ASP A 59 -19.88 13.61 8.79
C ASP A 59 -20.48 13.60 7.36
N GLY A 60 -21.47 12.73 7.08
CA GLY A 60 -22.11 12.65 5.76
C GLY A 60 -21.22 12.15 4.60
N VAL A 61 -20.02 11.74 4.91
CA VAL A 61 -19.08 11.15 3.95
C VAL A 61 -19.20 9.63 4.00
N PRO A 62 -19.42 8.94 2.85
CA PRO A 62 -19.48 7.47 2.83
C PRO A 62 -18.19 6.91 3.43
N ARG A 63 -18.29 6.20 4.55
CA ARG A 63 -17.15 5.50 5.16
C ARG A 63 -16.73 4.37 4.22
N GLN A 64 -15.70 4.62 3.43
CA GLN A 64 -15.06 3.59 2.64
C GLN A 64 -14.16 2.77 3.58
N PRO A 65 -14.44 1.48 3.80
CA PRO A 65 -13.67 0.64 4.73
C PRO A 65 -12.19 0.54 4.35
N GLU A 66 -11.86 0.92 3.13
CA GLU A 66 -10.49 0.96 2.62
C GLU A 66 -9.65 2.11 3.18
N HIS A 67 -10.30 3.18 3.65
CA HIS A 67 -9.67 4.36 4.25
C HIS A 67 -9.61 4.28 5.77
N GLU A 68 -10.25 3.28 6.37
CA GLU A 68 -10.22 3.10 7.82
C GLU A 68 -8.81 2.75 8.29
N PRO A 69 -8.26 3.50 9.28
CA PRO A 69 -6.93 3.24 9.79
C PRO A 69 -6.90 1.94 10.58
N LEU A 70 -6.12 0.98 10.11
CA LEU A 70 -5.89 -0.27 10.81
C LEU A 70 -5.01 -0.04 12.05
N PRO A 71 -5.21 -0.83 13.13
CA PRO A 71 -4.38 -0.72 14.33
C PRO A 71 -2.90 -0.96 13.99
N PRO A 72 -1.97 -0.31 14.70
CA PRO A 72 -0.53 -0.45 14.44
C PRO A 72 -0.03 -1.90 14.56
N THR A 73 -0.69 -2.71 15.39
CA THR A 73 -0.41 -4.13 15.59
C THR A 73 -0.95 -5.05 14.48
N HIS A 74 -1.70 -4.51 13.52
CA HIS A 74 -2.21 -5.32 12.42
C HIS A 74 -1.08 -5.80 11.50
N LEU A 75 -0.70 -7.06 11.65
CA LEU A 75 0.35 -7.73 10.86
C LEU A 75 -0.17 -8.46 9.62
N GLY A 76 -1.47 -8.37 9.36
CA GLY A 76 -2.13 -8.99 8.22
C GLY A 76 -1.72 -8.42 6.85
N ARG A 77 -2.22 -9.06 5.76
CA ARG A 77 -2.08 -8.61 4.36
C ARG A 77 -0.64 -8.43 3.90
N GLY A 78 0.28 -9.27 4.37
CA GLY A 78 1.70 -9.25 3.99
C GLY A 78 2.56 -8.25 4.79
N ARG A 79 1.94 -7.38 5.61
CA ARG A 79 2.68 -6.36 6.39
C ARG A 79 3.69 -6.97 7.36
N GLY A 80 3.25 -7.94 8.18
CA GLY A 80 4.12 -8.59 9.15
C GLY A 80 5.28 -9.32 8.49
N VAL A 81 5.02 -10.01 7.39
CA VAL A 81 6.07 -10.73 6.64
C VAL A 81 7.11 -9.76 6.08
N LEU A 82 6.67 -8.64 5.47
CA LEU A 82 7.61 -7.62 4.96
C LEU A 82 8.44 -6.98 6.07
N VAL A 83 7.88 -6.76 7.25
CA VAL A 83 8.62 -6.25 8.42
C VAL A 83 9.71 -7.25 8.82
N VAL A 84 9.35 -8.53 8.97
CA VAL A 84 10.31 -9.59 9.32
C VAL A 84 11.41 -9.72 8.27
N LEU A 85 11.04 -9.71 6.97
CA LEU A 85 12.01 -9.78 5.87
C LEU A 85 12.92 -8.55 5.83
N SER A 86 12.40 -7.35 6.15
CA SER A 86 13.23 -6.13 6.21
C SER A 86 14.26 -6.22 7.33
N ILE A 87 13.87 -6.70 8.51
CA ILE A 87 14.79 -6.89 9.65
C ILE A 87 15.81 -7.99 9.33
N ALA A 88 15.36 -9.11 8.77
CA ALA A 88 16.23 -10.21 8.36
C ALA A 88 17.23 -9.78 7.26
N GLY A 89 16.76 -8.98 6.28
CA GLY A 89 17.60 -8.42 5.23
C GLY A 89 18.66 -7.46 5.78
N LEU A 90 18.27 -6.63 6.75
CA LEU A 90 19.22 -5.76 7.43
C LEU A 90 20.26 -6.58 8.24
N ALA A 91 19.84 -7.62 8.93
CA ALA A 91 20.76 -8.54 9.61
C ALA A 91 21.71 -9.23 8.60
N ALA A 92 21.18 -9.72 7.49
CA ALA A 92 21.98 -10.35 6.42
C ALA A 92 23.02 -9.39 5.80
N PHE A 93 22.75 -8.09 5.80
CA PHE A 93 23.70 -7.06 5.35
C PHE A 93 24.94 -6.97 6.26
N PHE A 94 24.81 -7.29 7.55
CA PHE A 94 25.96 -7.36 8.48
C PHE A 94 26.65 -8.74 8.49
N MET A 95 26.06 -9.76 7.89
CA MET A 95 26.69 -11.08 7.76
C MET A 95 27.85 -11.07 6.76
N PRO A 96 28.75 -12.09 6.78
CA PRO A 96 29.82 -12.23 5.81
C PRO A 96 29.29 -12.41 4.39
N TRP A 97 29.66 -11.51 3.46
CA TRP A 97 29.31 -11.57 2.06
C TRP A 97 30.43 -12.15 1.18
N VAL A 98 31.66 -11.77 1.50
CA VAL A 98 32.84 -12.20 0.75
C VAL A 98 33.94 -12.60 1.72
N LYS A 99 34.54 -13.73 1.49
CA LYS A 99 35.73 -14.23 2.18
C LYS A 99 36.88 -14.28 1.19
N VAL A 100 37.86 -13.44 1.42
CA VAL A 100 39.14 -13.46 0.65
C VAL A 100 40.08 -14.44 1.33
N THR A 101 40.70 -15.30 0.52
CA THR A 101 41.64 -16.33 1.00
C THR A 101 43.07 -16.06 0.59
N MET A 102 43.29 -15.19 -0.40
CA MET A 102 44.62 -14.74 -0.83
C MET A 102 44.55 -13.25 -1.20
N PRO A 103 45.55 -12.41 -0.86
CA PRO A 103 46.81 -12.75 -0.17
C PRO A 103 46.65 -13.02 1.33
N ASP A 104 45.67 -12.38 1.99
CA ASP A 104 45.39 -12.53 3.42
C ASP A 104 43.93 -13.04 3.65
N ILE A 105 43.77 -13.87 4.68
CA ILE A 105 42.42 -14.36 5.04
C ILE A 105 41.62 -13.23 5.69
N THR A 106 40.74 -12.61 4.94
CA THR A 106 39.85 -11.54 5.44
C THR A 106 38.41 -11.81 5.05
N THR A 107 37.49 -11.49 5.97
CA THR A 107 36.05 -11.60 5.73
C THR A 107 35.42 -10.20 5.66
N TYR A 108 34.64 -9.97 4.61
CA TYR A 108 33.92 -8.72 4.42
C TYR A 108 32.42 -8.96 4.55
N SER A 109 31.79 -8.25 5.48
CA SER A 109 30.32 -8.15 5.53
C SER A 109 29.81 -7.22 4.44
N GLY A 110 28.51 -7.24 4.15
CA GLY A 110 27.89 -6.26 3.26
C GLY A 110 28.18 -4.82 3.65
N PHE A 111 28.16 -4.54 4.98
CA PHE A 111 28.51 -3.25 5.55
C PHE A 111 29.98 -2.85 5.28
N SER A 112 30.93 -3.74 5.54
CA SER A 112 32.35 -3.46 5.29
C SER A 112 32.67 -3.32 3.81
N LEU A 113 31.96 -4.08 2.96
CA LEU A 113 32.06 -3.98 1.52
C LEU A 113 31.47 -2.64 1.02
N ALA A 114 30.33 -2.19 1.58
CA ALA A 114 29.72 -0.91 1.24
C ALA A 114 30.63 0.29 1.55
N ARG A 115 31.44 0.21 2.60
CA ARG A 115 32.44 1.25 2.93
C ARG A 115 33.57 1.34 1.88
N ARG A 116 33.80 0.28 1.13
CA ARG A 116 34.83 0.24 0.06
C ARG A 116 34.22 0.50 -1.33
N LEU A 117 33.05 -0.06 -1.57
CA LEU A 117 32.33 0.02 -2.84
C LEU A 117 31.09 0.90 -2.69
N GLY A 118 31.21 2.17 -2.50
CA GLY A 118 30.14 3.13 -2.14
C GLY A 118 28.72 2.79 -2.62
N TRP A 119 28.56 2.22 -3.83
CA TRP A 119 27.27 1.81 -4.38
C TRP A 119 26.58 0.66 -3.60
N ALA A 120 27.32 -0.18 -2.88
CA ALA A 120 26.77 -1.28 -2.09
C ALA A 120 25.99 -0.77 -0.83
N TRP A 121 26.13 0.50 -0.46
CA TRP A 121 25.29 1.15 0.54
C TRP A 121 23.80 1.12 0.17
N GLY A 122 23.50 1.12 -1.12
CA GLY A 122 22.13 1.03 -1.59
C GLY A 122 21.37 -0.15 -1.04
N ALA A 123 22.02 -1.30 -0.84
CA ALA A 123 21.38 -2.48 -0.25
C ALA A 123 20.98 -2.26 1.21
N GLY A 124 21.88 -1.68 2.04
CA GLY A 124 21.58 -1.37 3.44
C GLY A 124 20.50 -0.31 3.59
N ILE A 125 20.61 0.77 2.80
CA ILE A 125 19.63 1.87 2.78
C ILE A 125 18.25 1.37 2.34
N ALA A 126 18.19 0.50 1.33
CA ALA A 126 16.93 -0.06 0.84
C ALA A 126 16.18 -0.84 1.93
N TRP A 127 16.86 -1.70 2.68
CA TRP A 127 16.27 -2.41 3.83
C TRP A 127 15.83 -1.45 4.94
N PHE A 128 16.67 -0.45 5.25
CA PHE A 128 16.37 0.55 6.26
C PHE A 128 15.15 1.39 5.91
N VAL A 129 14.99 1.79 4.64
CA VAL A 129 13.85 2.58 4.16
C VAL A 129 12.59 1.74 3.98
N LEU A 130 12.73 0.45 3.61
CA LEU A 130 11.59 -0.46 3.46
C LEU A 130 10.83 -0.64 4.78
N LEU A 131 11.53 -0.75 5.89
CA LEU A 131 10.93 -0.96 7.21
C LEU A 131 9.92 0.15 7.58
N PRO A 132 10.27 1.44 7.65
CA PRO A 132 9.30 2.51 7.94
C PRO A 132 8.25 2.63 6.84
N THR A 133 8.59 2.41 5.57
CA THR A 133 7.63 2.45 4.47
C THR A 133 6.47 1.47 4.70
N VAL A 134 6.76 0.26 5.18
CA VAL A 134 5.74 -0.75 5.48
C VAL A 134 5.00 -0.44 6.79
N VAL A 135 5.70 0.02 7.83
CA VAL A 135 5.13 0.27 9.16
C VAL A 135 4.22 1.50 9.18
N THR A 136 4.54 2.55 8.46
CA THR A 136 3.76 3.80 8.46
C THR A 136 2.45 3.70 7.69
N ARG A 137 2.28 2.74 6.76
CA ARG A 137 1.06 2.58 5.97
C ARG A 137 -0.02 1.87 6.80
N ARG A 138 -1.05 2.63 7.21
CA ARG A 138 -2.12 2.14 8.10
C ARG A 138 -3.42 1.84 7.38
N THR A 139 -3.66 2.40 6.19
CA THR A 139 -4.88 2.15 5.42
C THR A 139 -4.62 1.18 4.26
N ILE A 140 -5.64 0.44 3.84
CA ILE A 140 -5.54 -0.54 2.74
C ILE A 140 -5.13 0.17 1.44
N VAL A 141 -5.69 1.35 1.17
CA VAL A 141 -5.36 2.16 0.00
C VAL A 141 -3.88 2.56 0.01
N GLN A 142 -3.35 3.02 1.16
CA GLN A 142 -1.93 3.36 1.29
C GLN A 142 -1.01 2.15 1.08
N MET A 143 -1.40 0.97 1.61
CA MET A 143 -0.63 -0.27 1.41
C MET A 143 -0.59 -0.66 -0.06
N ARG A 144 -1.72 -0.58 -0.78
CA ARG A 144 -1.78 -0.87 -2.21
C ARG A 144 -0.94 0.12 -3.03
N GLY A 145 -1.02 1.42 -2.73
CA GLY A 145 -0.19 2.44 -3.38
C GLY A 145 1.30 2.24 -3.14
N ALA A 146 1.67 1.68 -1.97
CA ALA A 146 3.07 1.43 -1.63
C ALA A 146 3.65 0.12 -2.21
N ARG A 147 2.87 -0.73 -2.89
CA ARG A 147 3.36 -2.01 -3.46
C ARG A 147 4.58 -1.85 -4.35
N VAL A 148 4.48 -0.92 -5.29
CA VAL A 148 5.56 -0.67 -6.26
C VAL A 148 6.81 -0.18 -5.56
N ALA A 149 6.67 0.75 -4.62
CA ALA A 149 7.80 1.25 -3.83
C ALA A 149 8.42 0.14 -2.97
N ALA A 150 7.60 -0.70 -2.32
CA ALA A 150 8.07 -1.83 -1.52
C ALA A 150 8.78 -2.88 -2.40
N ALA A 151 8.24 -3.20 -3.57
CA ALA A 151 8.86 -4.12 -4.53
C ALA A 151 10.21 -3.59 -5.03
N PHE A 152 10.26 -2.30 -5.38
CA PHE A 152 11.49 -1.66 -5.83
C PHE A 152 12.57 -1.67 -4.73
N LEU A 153 12.22 -1.25 -3.50
CA LEU A 153 13.14 -1.27 -2.37
C LEU A 153 13.61 -2.69 -2.04
N ALA A 154 12.73 -3.68 -2.11
CA ALA A 154 13.06 -5.07 -1.86
C ALA A 154 13.95 -5.66 -2.97
N ALA A 155 13.77 -5.25 -4.23
CA ALA A 155 14.57 -5.73 -5.36
C ALA A 155 16.00 -5.18 -5.36
N PHE A 156 16.21 -3.98 -4.81
CA PHE A 156 17.50 -3.28 -4.88
C PHE A 156 18.66 -4.05 -4.23
N PRO A 157 18.52 -4.66 -3.02
CA PRO A 157 19.57 -5.51 -2.45
C PRO A 157 19.87 -6.74 -3.31
N GLY A 158 18.85 -7.36 -3.88
CA GLY A 158 19.00 -8.49 -4.80
C GLY A 158 19.79 -8.10 -6.07
N LEU A 159 19.49 -6.92 -6.63
CA LEU A 159 20.22 -6.37 -7.75
C LEU A 159 21.70 -6.10 -7.39
N THR A 160 21.93 -5.53 -6.19
CA THR A 160 23.29 -5.31 -5.67
C THR A 160 24.09 -6.62 -5.61
N VAL A 161 23.48 -7.68 -5.07
CA VAL A 161 24.07 -9.02 -5.03
C VAL A 161 24.28 -9.57 -6.43
N GLY A 162 23.30 -9.43 -7.32
CA GLY A 162 23.37 -9.86 -8.72
C GLY A 162 24.55 -9.22 -9.46
N ILE A 163 24.76 -7.92 -9.29
CA ILE A 163 25.91 -7.20 -9.87
C ILE A 163 27.24 -7.76 -9.32
N LEU A 164 27.31 -8.02 -8.01
CA LEU A 164 28.51 -8.55 -7.37
C LEU A 164 28.85 -9.97 -7.85
N LEU A 165 27.82 -10.80 -8.10
CA LEU A 165 27.99 -12.13 -8.67
C LEU A 165 28.40 -12.10 -10.15
N ALA A 166 27.82 -11.17 -10.94
CA ALA A 166 28.11 -11.04 -12.36
C ALA A 166 29.45 -10.36 -12.63
N ARG A 167 29.88 -9.45 -11.75
CA ARG A 167 31.11 -8.69 -11.85
C ARG A 167 31.91 -8.80 -10.57
N PRO A 168 32.54 -9.95 -10.32
CA PRO A 168 33.32 -10.14 -9.11
C PRO A 168 34.51 -9.16 -9.08
N PRO A 169 34.90 -8.69 -7.89
CA PRO A 169 36.00 -7.79 -7.73
C PRO A 169 37.31 -8.45 -8.25
N HIS A 170 37.98 -7.77 -9.16
CA HIS A 170 39.28 -8.23 -9.72
C HIS A 170 40.41 -7.62 -8.88
N GLY A 171 41.48 -8.38 -8.69
CA GLY A 171 42.70 -7.89 -8.07
C GLY A 171 43.35 -6.81 -8.91
N SER A 172 43.88 -5.77 -8.29
CA SER A 172 44.73 -4.79 -8.94
C SER A 172 46.20 -5.28 -8.92
N HIS A 173 46.92 -4.96 -9.98
CA HIS A 173 48.36 -5.17 -10.07
C HIS A 173 48.91 -6.62 -10.00
N GLY A 174 48.23 -7.56 -10.70
CA GLY A 174 48.82 -8.90 -10.93
C GLY A 174 48.77 -9.85 -9.72
N VAL A 175 48.17 -9.46 -8.60
CA VAL A 175 47.95 -10.35 -7.45
C VAL A 175 46.67 -11.15 -7.66
N PRO A 176 46.73 -12.50 -7.79
CA PRO A 176 45.53 -13.30 -7.95
C PRO A 176 44.69 -13.25 -6.66
N LEU A 177 43.52 -12.60 -6.72
CA LEU A 177 42.54 -12.62 -5.64
C LEU A 177 41.78 -13.94 -5.70
N ARG A 178 41.92 -14.76 -4.65
CA ARG A 178 40.98 -15.88 -4.39
C ARG A 178 39.97 -15.47 -3.34
N PHE A 179 38.71 -15.57 -3.71
CA PHE A 179 37.61 -15.25 -2.78
C PHE A 179 36.50 -16.27 -2.95
N THR A 180 35.69 -16.41 -1.90
CA THR A 180 34.48 -17.20 -1.88
C THR A 180 33.33 -16.33 -1.39
N PHE A 181 32.13 -16.53 -1.95
CA PHE A 181 30.95 -15.83 -1.48
C PHE A 181 30.44 -16.45 -0.18
N GLY A 182 30.10 -15.60 0.78
CA GLY A 182 29.62 -16.00 2.10
C GLY A 182 28.10 -16.17 2.17
N ALA A 183 27.65 -16.80 3.23
CA ALA A 183 26.21 -17.07 3.48
C ALA A 183 25.36 -15.80 3.50
N GLY A 184 25.89 -14.67 4.00
CA GLY A 184 25.15 -13.40 4.06
C GLY A 184 24.74 -12.88 2.68
N LEU A 185 25.55 -13.10 1.67
CA LEU A 185 25.24 -12.70 0.29
C LEU A 185 24.06 -13.50 -0.27
N TYR A 186 24.09 -14.83 -0.13
CA TYR A 186 22.98 -15.69 -0.59
C TYR A 186 21.70 -15.48 0.22
N ALA A 187 21.83 -15.25 1.53
CA ALA A 187 20.71 -14.91 2.39
C ALA A 187 20.05 -13.59 1.94
N THR A 188 20.84 -12.54 1.64
CA THR A 188 20.34 -11.28 1.12
C THR A 188 19.57 -11.48 -0.19
N LEU A 189 20.09 -12.30 -1.11
CA LEU A 189 19.41 -12.60 -2.37
C LEU A 189 18.08 -13.30 -2.13
N ALA A 190 18.07 -14.35 -1.33
CA ALA A 190 16.84 -15.11 -1.02
C ALA A 190 15.78 -14.24 -0.33
N ILE A 191 16.18 -13.44 0.66
CA ILE A 191 15.28 -12.51 1.37
C ILE A 191 14.74 -11.46 0.40
N SER A 192 15.57 -10.92 -0.49
CA SER A 192 15.18 -9.95 -1.50
C SER A 192 14.11 -10.51 -2.44
N VAL A 193 14.30 -11.71 -2.98
CA VAL A 193 13.32 -12.38 -3.83
C VAL A 193 12.01 -12.62 -3.07
N ALA A 194 12.07 -13.14 -1.84
CA ALA A 194 10.90 -13.36 -1.01
C ALA A 194 10.15 -12.03 -0.73
N ALA A 195 10.86 -10.96 -0.41
CA ALA A 195 10.28 -9.66 -0.14
C ALA A 195 9.60 -9.04 -1.38
N VAL A 196 10.18 -9.21 -2.57
CA VAL A 196 9.56 -8.81 -3.84
C VAL A 196 8.25 -9.57 -4.06
N LEU A 197 8.24 -10.89 -3.90
CA LEU A 197 7.04 -11.71 -4.07
C LEU A 197 5.93 -11.31 -3.08
N VAL A 198 6.30 -11.10 -1.81
CA VAL A 198 5.33 -10.67 -0.78
C VAL A 198 4.81 -9.25 -1.05
N SER A 199 5.64 -8.37 -1.61
CA SER A 199 5.22 -6.99 -1.94
C SER A 199 4.13 -6.96 -3.01
N LEU A 200 4.06 -7.94 -3.92
CA LEU A 200 3.01 -8.04 -4.93
C LEU A 200 1.61 -8.26 -4.33
N VAL A 201 1.53 -8.90 -3.16
CA VAL A 201 0.28 -9.15 -2.44
C VAL A 201 0.05 -8.20 -1.26
N PHE A 202 0.94 -7.23 -1.05
CA PHE A 202 0.87 -6.25 0.03
C PHE A 202 -0.42 -5.43 -0.03
N GLY A 203 -1.19 -5.39 1.06
CA GLY A 203 -2.50 -4.73 1.13
C GLY A 203 -3.69 -5.57 0.65
N GLY A 204 -3.52 -6.88 0.34
CA GLY A 204 -4.59 -7.84 -0.03
C GLY A 204 -5.11 -7.70 -1.47
N ARG A 205 -6.02 -8.59 -1.88
CA ARG A 205 -6.65 -8.57 -3.21
C ARG A 205 -7.76 -7.53 -3.27
N VAL A 206 -8.01 -6.98 -4.46
CA VAL A 206 -9.09 -6.00 -4.69
C VAL A 206 -10.46 -6.64 -4.46
N ASP A 207 -10.59 -7.93 -4.74
CA ASP A 207 -11.85 -8.67 -4.68
C ASP A 207 -12.32 -8.98 -3.24
N ASP A 208 -11.41 -8.99 -2.26
CA ASP A 208 -11.76 -9.25 -0.85
C ASP A 208 -12.75 -8.23 -0.25
N ILE A 209 -12.84 -7.03 -0.84
CA ILE A 209 -13.73 -5.96 -0.38
C ILE A 209 -15.09 -6.03 -1.05
N ARG A 210 -15.16 -6.50 -2.32
CA ARG A 210 -16.43 -6.63 -3.06
C ARG A 210 -17.33 -7.72 -2.48
N VAL A 211 -16.76 -8.81 -1.97
CA VAL A 211 -17.51 -9.93 -1.39
C VAL A 211 -18.27 -9.52 -0.12
N ARG A 212 -17.73 -8.58 0.67
CA ARG A 212 -18.42 -8.10 1.88
C ARG A 212 -19.62 -7.19 1.58
N ARG A 213 -19.67 -6.53 0.41
CA ARG A 213 -20.85 -5.76 -0.05
C ARG A 213 -22.02 -6.64 -0.48
N GLY A 214 -21.79 -7.90 -0.87
CA GLY A 214 -22.83 -8.81 -1.33
C GLY A 214 -23.63 -9.50 -0.22
N THR A 215 -23.09 -9.60 0.99
CA THR A 215 -23.74 -10.31 2.09
C THR A 215 -24.73 -9.47 2.89
N SER A 216 -24.66 -8.13 2.82
CA SER A 216 -25.63 -7.26 3.47
C SER A 216 -26.92 -7.03 2.64
N ARG A 217 -26.93 -7.41 1.36
CA ARG A 217 -28.09 -7.24 0.48
C ARG A 217 -29.17 -8.31 0.62
N GLY A 218 -28.91 -9.35 1.40
CA GLY A 218 -29.83 -10.50 1.57
C GLY A 218 -30.75 -10.42 2.78
N GLN A 219 -30.70 -9.38 3.60
CA GLN A 219 -31.48 -9.31 4.85
C GLN A 219 -32.57 -8.24 4.90
N ALA A 220 -32.87 -7.58 3.80
CA ALA A 220 -33.93 -6.57 3.76
C ALA A 220 -35.08 -6.96 2.84
N VAL A 221 -35.61 -8.17 2.93
CA VAL A 221 -36.94 -8.50 2.39
C VAL A 221 -37.58 -9.51 3.33
N HIS A 222 -38.23 -9.01 4.37
CA HIS A 222 -39.45 -9.59 4.97
C HIS A 222 -40.26 -8.47 5.62
#